data_976146840fa31a42baa0420c50928f28
#
_entry.id   976146840fa31a42baa0420c50928f28
#
_cell.length_a   1.000
_cell.length_b   1.000
_cell.length_c   1.000
_cell.angle_alpha   90.00
_cell.angle_beta   90.00
_cell.angle_gamma   90.00
#
_symmetry.space_group_name_H-M   'P 1'
#
loop_
_entity.id
_entity.type
_entity.pdbx_description
1 polymer ?
#
loop_
_entity_poly.entity_id
_entity_poly.type
_entity_poly.pdbx_seq_one_letter_code
_entity_poly.pdbx_strand_id
1 'polypeptide(L)'
;MNASEFRYVDDASVAINDHGEVVVVWVDQVEQAILLQRYDRDGQAVLDEPTRIGGEPDTFSWLPRVAIEPTPDDEDAFTVHLLWQEILFTGGDHGGEILYARSRDGGRSFEDHQNLSNSRDGAGKGRITAHRWDNGSLDLLLAAEGQVVAAWTEYQGPLRVSYSSDNGESFAEPETINQGAYKPARAPSLAQAPSGRILLAWSEGDSPYADIRIATSDELGEGFSAPATAVETPGHADAPSLVVDDGGTVHLAFGAIPANDLEDYRQPYHRRLHITQADADTLEFGPANELDAGDWPGGFPTLARSADRLYLVWQRYQHPTDRPYGLAFTHATLDTLAFAPVEPVPGTVDRPYSGGLQGQLKRRMAVNAAGEIAIAQSRFVPGSHSDILFIRGQVQDR
;
A
#
# COMPACT_ATOMS: atom_id res chain seq x y z
N MET A 1 -12.42 4.94 16.87
CA MET A 1 -11.68 3.74 16.52
C MET A 1 -10.34 3.62 17.24
N ASN A 2 -9.54 4.67 17.35
CA ASN A 2 -8.33 4.64 18.20
C ASN A 2 -8.71 4.56 19.67
N ALA A 3 -8.07 3.66 20.41
CA ALA A 3 -8.24 3.50 21.86
C ALA A 3 -7.27 4.36 22.68
N SER A 4 -6.39 5.10 22.01
CA SER A 4 -5.38 5.94 22.64
C SER A 4 -6.04 7.13 23.36
N GLU A 5 -5.68 7.36 24.60
CA GLU A 5 -6.02 8.60 25.31
C GLU A 5 -5.29 9.80 24.70
N PHE A 6 -4.26 9.53 23.91
CA PHE A 6 -3.47 10.50 23.18
C PHE A 6 -3.96 10.57 21.73
N ARG A 7 -4.06 11.76 21.25
CA ARG A 7 -4.86 12.19 20.13
C ARG A 7 -4.12 12.15 18.80
N TYR A 8 -3.06 11.31 18.65
CA TYR A 8 -2.26 11.28 17.45
C TYR A 8 -2.11 9.85 16.95
N VAL A 9 -2.93 9.50 15.98
CA VAL A 9 -2.89 8.23 15.27
C VAL A 9 -2.76 8.49 13.77
N ASP A 10 -2.07 7.61 13.04
CA ASP A 10 -1.81 7.78 11.61
C ASP A 10 -1.60 6.44 10.88
N ASP A 11 -1.33 6.50 9.60
CA ASP A 11 -0.83 5.43 8.73
C ASP A 11 -1.63 4.12 8.79
N ALA A 12 -2.95 4.23 8.65
CA ALA A 12 -3.82 3.08 8.66
C ALA A 12 -3.66 2.19 7.43
N SER A 13 -3.67 0.87 7.65
CA SER A 13 -3.75 -0.16 6.62
C SER A 13 -4.87 -1.14 6.95
N VAL A 14 -5.47 -1.77 5.94
CA VAL A 14 -6.65 -2.63 6.12
C VAL A 14 -6.56 -3.88 5.25
N ALA A 15 -7.06 -4.98 5.78
CA ALA A 15 -7.28 -6.22 5.05
C ALA A 15 -8.69 -6.77 5.35
N ILE A 16 -9.27 -7.47 4.38
CA ILE A 16 -10.57 -8.15 4.49
C ILE A 16 -10.45 -9.55 3.93
N ASN A 17 -11.09 -10.54 4.56
CA ASN A 17 -11.18 -11.90 4.05
C ASN A 17 -12.55 -12.17 3.38
N ASP A 18 -12.70 -13.37 2.79
CA ASP A 18 -13.92 -13.76 2.09
C ASP A 18 -15.12 -14.01 3.03
N HIS A 19 -14.88 -14.17 4.32
CA HIS A 19 -15.94 -14.20 5.35
C HIS A 19 -16.43 -12.81 5.74
N GLY A 20 -15.77 -11.75 5.25
CA GLY A 20 -16.11 -10.36 5.54
C GLY A 20 -15.54 -9.86 6.87
N GLU A 21 -14.60 -10.58 7.47
CA GLU A 21 -13.86 -10.08 8.61
C GLU A 21 -12.79 -9.08 8.17
N VAL A 22 -12.60 -8.06 8.96
CA VAL A 22 -11.67 -6.96 8.64
C VAL A 22 -10.65 -6.80 9.75
N VAL A 23 -9.39 -6.68 9.36
CA VAL A 23 -8.31 -6.25 10.25
C VAL A 23 -7.87 -4.86 9.85
N VAL A 24 -7.88 -3.94 10.81
CA VAL A 24 -7.36 -2.58 10.66
C VAL A 24 -6.17 -2.42 11.58
N VAL A 25 -5.07 -1.95 11.01
CA VAL A 25 -3.86 -1.58 11.77
C VAL A 25 -3.57 -0.10 11.60
N TRP A 26 -3.03 0.53 12.62
CA TRP A 26 -2.65 1.95 12.60
C TRP A 26 -1.51 2.23 13.55
N VAL A 27 -0.88 3.37 13.40
CA VAL A 27 0.19 3.83 14.28
C VAL A 27 -0.38 4.73 15.38
N ASP A 28 -0.04 4.45 16.64
CA ASP A 28 -0.17 5.42 17.73
C ASP A 28 1.17 6.14 17.91
N GLN A 29 1.20 7.42 17.56
CA GLN A 29 2.44 8.19 17.58
C GLN A 29 2.94 8.53 18.99
N VAL A 30 2.10 8.43 20.00
CA VAL A 30 2.49 8.66 21.39
C VAL A 30 3.13 7.41 21.97
N GLU A 31 2.51 6.26 21.73
CA GLU A 31 3.06 4.97 22.14
C GLU A 31 4.18 4.47 21.23
N GLN A 32 4.36 5.12 20.07
CA GLN A 32 5.32 4.76 19.04
C GLN A 32 5.19 3.30 18.57
N ALA A 33 3.97 2.80 18.60
CA ALA A 33 3.61 1.42 18.35
C ALA A 33 2.51 1.30 17.29
N ILE A 34 2.37 0.10 16.75
CA ILE A 34 1.25 -0.28 15.89
C ILE A 34 0.16 -0.86 16.77
N LEU A 35 -1.08 -0.44 16.53
CA LEU A 35 -2.27 -1.01 17.12
C LEU A 35 -3.08 -1.74 16.06
N LEU A 36 -3.70 -2.86 16.44
CA LEU A 36 -4.54 -3.67 15.58
C LEU A 36 -5.90 -3.87 16.23
N GLN A 37 -6.97 -3.69 15.45
CA GLN A 37 -8.32 -4.09 15.80
C GLN A 37 -8.91 -4.97 14.70
N ARG A 38 -9.62 -6.00 15.12
CA ARG A 38 -10.40 -6.88 14.26
C ARG A 38 -11.88 -6.54 14.35
N TYR A 39 -12.57 -6.60 13.22
CA TYR A 39 -14.00 -6.40 13.09
C TYR A 39 -14.63 -7.61 12.44
N ASP A 40 -15.75 -8.03 12.99
CA ASP A 40 -16.57 -9.09 12.39
C ASP A 40 -17.30 -8.60 11.13
N ARG A 41 -18.04 -9.51 10.52
CA ARG A 41 -18.86 -9.25 9.33
C ARG A 41 -19.88 -8.12 9.54
N ASP A 42 -20.38 -7.95 10.74
CA ASP A 42 -21.36 -6.91 11.10
C ASP A 42 -20.70 -5.58 11.47
N GLY A 43 -19.36 -5.52 11.41
CA GLY A 43 -18.55 -4.34 11.74
C GLY A 43 -18.40 -4.10 13.25
N GLN A 44 -18.65 -5.13 14.07
CA GLN A 44 -18.42 -5.04 15.51
C GLN A 44 -16.96 -5.37 15.84
N ALA A 45 -16.39 -4.64 16.78
CA ALA A 45 -15.05 -4.92 17.27
C ALA A 45 -15.03 -6.30 17.97
N VAL A 46 -14.08 -7.15 17.57
CA VAL A 46 -13.92 -8.52 18.09
C VAL A 46 -12.95 -8.59 19.26
N LEU A 47 -11.93 -7.71 19.25
CA LEU A 47 -10.98 -7.61 20.35
C LEU A 47 -11.51 -6.60 21.37
N ASP A 48 -11.47 -6.96 22.65
CA ASP A 48 -11.90 -6.08 23.74
C ASP A 48 -11.08 -4.78 23.77
N GLU A 49 -9.76 -4.91 23.50
CA GLU A 49 -8.83 -3.81 23.32
C GLU A 49 -7.96 -4.10 22.08
N PRO A 50 -7.49 -3.05 21.36
CA PRO A 50 -6.56 -3.25 20.26
C PRO A 50 -5.27 -3.94 20.68
N THR A 51 -4.81 -4.90 19.90
CA THR A 51 -3.52 -5.56 20.12
C THR A 51 -2.39 -4.59 19.78
N ARG A 52 -1.41 -4.46 20.69
CA ARG A 52 -0.22 -3.64 20.51
C ARG A 52 0.93 -4.45 19.92
N ILE A 53 1.59 -3.90 18.89
CA ILE A 53 2.75 -4.51 18.21
C ILE A 53 3.88 -3.48 18.14
N GLY A 54 5.10 -3.89 18.47
CA GLY A 54 6.27 -3.02 18.52
C GLY A 54 6.23 -2.00 19.65
N GLY A 55 6.83 -0.83 19.44
CA GLY A 55 6.95 0.21 20.47
C GLY A 55 7.95 -0.16 21.56
N GLU A 56 9.05 -0.79 21.18
CA GLU A 56 10.17 -1.07 22.07
C GLU A 56 10.86 0.24 22.46
N PRO A 57 11.57 0.29 23.61
CA PRO A 57 12.32 1.45 23.98
C PRO A 57 13.31 1.91 22.89
N ASP A 58 13.37 3.23 22.67
CA ASP A 58 14.23 3.85 21.65
C ASP A 58 13.94 3.46 20.19
N THR A 59 12.71 2.98 19.92
CA THR A 59 12.24 2.68 18.56
C THR A 59 10.92 3.37 18.25
N PHE A 60 10.53 3.36 16.99
CA PHE A 60 9.22 3.81 16.53
C PHE A 60 8.72 2.89 15.41
N SER A 61 7.69 2.10 15.71
CA SER A 61 7.03 1.23 14.73
C SER A 61 6.10 2.06 13.84
N TRP A 62 6.31 2.00 12.52
CA TRP A 62 5.66 2.91 11.59
C TRP A 62 5.26 2.24 10.27
N LEU A 63 4.29 2.84 9.56
CA LEU A 63 3.87 2.49 8.20
C LEU A 63 3.52 1.00 8.01
N PRO A 64 2.60 0.44 8.79
CA PRO A 64 2.25 -0.96 8.72
C PRO A 64 1.60 -1.35 7.39
N ARG A 65 1.82 -2.61 6.99
CA ARG A 65 1.09 -3.31 5.93
C ARG A 65 0.53 -4.58 6.50
N VAL A 66 -0.77 -4.77 6.34
CA VAL A 66 -1.46 -5.96 6.85
C VAL A 66 -2.02 -6.79 5.70
N ALA A 67 -1.89 -8.10 5.82
CA ALA A 67 -2.57 -9.09 5.00
C ALA A 67 -3.14 -10.18 5.89
N ILE A 68 -4.27 -10.78 5.49
CA ILE A 68 -4.92 -11.86 6.22
C ILE A 68 -5.26 -12.98 5.26
N GLU A 69 -5.34 -14.20 5.77
CA GLU A 69 -5.75 -15.35 4.98
C GLU A 69 -7.12 -15.09 4.33
N PRO A 70 -7.28 -15.35 3.03
CA PRO A 70 -8.52 -15.04 2.32
C PRO A 70 -9.69 -15.90 2.78
N THR A 71 -9.43 -17.16 3.14
CA THR A 71 -10.44 -18.13 3.58
C THR A 71 -9.88 -18.90 4.77
N PRO A 72 -10.08 -18.42 6.00
CA PRO A 72 -9.58 -19.11 7.19
C PRO A 72 -10.36 -20.40 7.44
N ASP A 73 -9.64 -21.43 7.89
CA ASP A 73 -10.27 -22.69 8.34
C ASP A 73 -11.10 -22.49 9.61
N ASP A 74 -10.70 -21.51 10.43
CA ASP A 74 -11.34 -21.12 11.68
C ASP A 74 -11.51 -19.58 11.68
N GLU A 75 -12.75 -19.12 11.77
CA GLU A 75 -13.09 -17.70 11.81
C GLU A 75 -12.41 -16.97 13.00
N ASP A 76 -12.08 -17.70 14.06
CA ASP A 76 -11.47 -17.13 15.26
C ASP A 76 -9.93 -17.22 15.29
N ALA A 77 -9.31 -18.03 14.43
CA ALA A 77 -7.89 -18.35 14.49
C ALA A 77 -7.15 -18.27 13.14
N PHE A 78 -7.59 -17.39 12.25
CA PHE A 78 -6.91 -17.16 10.96
C PHE A 78 -5.58 -16.40 11.15
N THR A 79 -4.68 -16.59 10.19
CA THR A 79 -3.37 -15.92 10.22
C THR A 79 -3.46 -14.47 9.77
N VAL A 80 -2.83 -13.58 10.54
CA VAL A 80 -2.61 -12.18 10.21
C VAL A 80 -1.11 -11.96 10.00
N HIS A 81 -0.75 -11.40 8.85
CA HIS A 81 0.62 -11.04 8.49
C HIS A 81 0.80 -9.53 8.57
N LEU A 82 1.84 -9.10 9.26
CA LEU A 82 2.15 -7.68 9.45
C LEU A 82 3.59 -7.39 9.04
N LEU A 83 3.77 -6.39 8.19
CA LEU A 83 5.05 -5.85 7.79
C LEU A 83 5.09 -4.36 8.16
N TRP A 84 6.19 -3.87 8.72
CA TRP A 84 6.31 -2.45 9.06
C TRP A 84 7.75 -1.93 9.00
N GLN A 85 7.88 -0.62 9.00
CA GLN A 85 9.15 0.04 9.21
C GLN A 85 9.36 0.29 10.71
N GLU A 86 10.49 -0.16 11.25
CA GLU A 86 10.93 0.17 12.59
C GLU A 86 12.04 1.23 12.53
N ILE A 87 11.83 2.39 13.13
CA ILE A 87 12.83 3.44 13.20
C ILE A 87 13.61 3.29 14.50
N LEU A 88 14.94 3.17 14.41
CA LEU A 88 15.83 3.06 15.55
C LEU A 88 16.44 4.43 15.85
N PHE A 89 16.27 4.92 17.07
CA PHE A 89 16.80 6.21 17.51
C PHE A 89 18.24 6.10 18.08
N THR A 90 19.04 5.23 17.51
CA THR A 90 20.41 5.03 17.97
C THR A 90 21.40 5.93 17.24
N GLY A 91 21.79 7.03 17.88
CA GLY A 91 23.08 7.66 17.62
C GLY A 91 23.25 8.49 16.36
N GLY A 92 22.21 9.08 15.79
CA GLY A 92 22.34 10.17 14.83
C GLY A 92 21.97 9.88 13.38
N ASP A 93 21.90 8.65 12.94
CA ASP A 93 21.30 8.27 11.67
C ASP A 93 19.96 7.59 11.93
N HIS A 94 18.90 8.11 11.32
CA HIS A 94 17.55 7.55 11.41
C HIS A 94 17.46 6.29 10.54
N GLY A 95 18.15 5.21 10.94
CA GLY A 95 18.08 3.92 10.29
C GLY A 95 16.68 3.34 10.43
N GLY A 96 16.04 2.95 9.33
CA GLY A 96 14.83 2.15 9.33
C GLY A 96 15.16 0.70 9.07
N GLU A 97 14.46 -0.20 9.77
CA GLU A 97 14.48 -1.64 9.49
C GLU A 97 13.10 -2.07 9.01
N ILE A 98 13.04 -3.14 8.24
CA ILE A 98 11.78 -3.78 7.85
C ILE A 98 11.57 -4.99 8.73
N LEU A 99 10.56 -4.92 9.57
CA LEU A 99 10.18 -5.99 10.46
C LEU A 99 8.89 -6.65 9.99
N TYR A 100 8.80 -7.94 10.26
CA TYR A 100 7.65 -8.76 9.99
C TYR A 100 7.26 -9.56 11.22
N ALA A 101 5.95 -9.70 11.46
CA ALA A 101 5.41 -10.64 12.44
C ALA A 101 4.10 -11.24 11.94
N ARG A 102 3.75 -12.41 12.46
CA ARG A 102 2.45 -13.03 12.21
C ARG A 102 1.72 -13.36 13.50
N SER A 103 0.41 -13.39 13.39
CA SER A 103 -0.51 -13.88 14.41
C SER A 103 -1.22 -15.10 13.86
N ARG A 104 -1.39 -16.15 14.65
CA ARG A 104 -2.15 -17.36 14.30
C ARG A 104 -3.50 -17.44 15.02
N ASP A 105 -3.89 -16.39 15.71
CA ASP A 105 -5.09 -16.32 16.54
C ASP A 105 -6.00 -15.12 16.20
N GLY A 106 -6.00 -14.75 14.92
CA GLY A 106 -6.83 -13.64 14.41
C GLY A 106 -6.43 -12.28 14.95
N GLY A 107 -5.14 -12.06 15.22
CA GLY A 107 -4.60 -10.78 15.67
C GLY A 107 -4.63 -10.57 17.18
N ARG A 108 -4.97 -11.59 18.00
CA ARG A 108 -4.98 -11.46 19.48
C ARG A 108 -3.58 -11.39 20.05
N SER A 109 -2.65 -12.17 19.47
CA SER A 109 -1.23 -12.13 19.82
C SER A 109 -0.36 -12.30 18.58
N PHE A 110 0.89 -11.83 18.66
CA PHE A 110 1.86 -11.95 17.58
C PHE A 110 3.07 -12.75 18.03
N GLU A 111 3.63 -13.55 17.13
CA GLU A 111 4.93 -14.20 17.29
C GLU A 111 6.04 -13.14 17.34
N ASP A 112 7.24 -13.52 17.80
CA ASP A 112 8.41 -12.65 17.79
C ASP A 112 8.68 -12.16 16.37
N HIS A 113 8.98 -10.88 16.21
CA HIS A 113 9.22 -10.28 14.91
C HIS A 113 10.55 -10.75 14.29
N GLN A 114 10.57 -10.80 12.98
CA GLN A 114 11.76 -11.07 12.16
C GLN A 114 12.22 -9.76 11.50
N ASN A 115 13.52 -9.45 11.60
CA ASN A 115 14.11 -8.35 10.83
C ASN A 115 14.46 -8.86 9.42
N LEU A 116 13.73 -8.40 8.41
CA LEU A 116 13.94 -8.83 7.03
C LEU A 116 15.05 -8.04 6.33
N SER A 117 15.28 -6.79 6.71
CA SER A 117 16.20 -5.92 5.98
C SER A 117 17.64 -6.02 6.47
N ASN A 118 17.87 -6.10 7.77
CA ASN A 118 19.19 -5.99 8.38
C ASN A 118 20.02 -4.87 7.72
N SER A 119 19.40 -3.72 7.50
CA SER A 119 19.91 -2.67 6.62
C SER A 119 21.02 -1.87 7.29
N ARG A 120 22.07 -1.54 6.53
CA ARG A 120 23.14 -0.65 6.99
C ARG A 120 22.81 0.82 6.78
N ASP A 121 22.02 1.13 5.74
CA ASP A 121 21.77 2.50 5.27
C ASP A 121 20.33 2.95 5.54
N GLY A 122 19.51 2.10 6.14
CA GLY A 122 18.10 2.31 6.41
C GLY A 122 17.17 1.84 5.28
N ALA A 123 16.01 1.31 5.66
CA ALA A 123 15.00 0.72 4.78
C ALA A 123 13.61 1.33 5.03
N GLY A 124 12.70 1.23 4.04
CA GLY A 124 11.30 1.65 4.12
C GLY A 124 11.01 3.06 3.63
N LYS A 125 12.00 3.81 3.15
CA LYS A 125 11.81 5.13 2.52
C LYS A 125 12.26 5.10 1.06
N GLY A 126 11.39 5.61 0.19
CA GLY A 126 11.68 5.76 -1.22
C GLY A 126 12.41 7.07 -1.51
N ARG A 127 13.55 7.02 -2.18
CA ARG A 127 14.30 8.21 -2.55
C ARG A 127 13.58 8.99 -3.66
N ILE A 128 13.30 10.26 -3.40
CA ILE A 128 12.72 11.20 -4.38
C ILE A 128 13.82 11.98 -5.08
N THR A 129 14.76 12.53 -4.32
CA THR A 129 15.95 13.23 -4.80
C THR A 129 17.13 12.87 -3.91
N ALA A 130 18.33 13.37 -4.23
CA ALA A 130 19.54 13.15 -3.43
C ALA A 130 19.40 13.55 -1.93
N HIS A 131 18.40 14.37 -1.59
CA HIS A 131 18.24 14.95 -0.24
C HIS A 131 16.78 14.88 0.26
N ARG A 132 15.92 14.08 -0.38
CA ARG A 132 14.52 13.96 0.00
C ARG A 132 14.02 12.53 -0.23
N TRP A 133 13.23 12.04 0.72
CA TRP A 133 12.63 10.72 0.70
C TRP A 133 11.12 10.78 0.98
N ASP A 134 10.38 9.85 0.40
CA ASP A 134 9.00 9.53 0.78
C ASP A 134 9.00 8.36 1.77
N ASN A 135 8.12 8.43 2.74
CA ASN A 135 7.88 7.33 3.67
C ASN A 135 6.97 6.26 3.05
N GLY A 136 7.00 5.04 3.61
CA GLY A 136 6.06 3.97 3.24
C GLY A 136 6.41 3.24 1.95
N SER A 137 7.68 3.23 1.57
CA SER A 137 8.15 2.50 0.40
C SER A 137 8.38 1.02 0.71
N LEU A 138 7.29 0.33 1.06
CA LEU A 138 7.21 -1.12 1.30
C LEU A 138 5.84 -1.65 0.89
N ASP A 139 5.78 -2.93 0.55
CA ASP A 139 4.53 -3.66 0.27
C ASP A 139 4.61 -5.10 0.73
N LEU A 140 3.45 -5.70 1.01
CA LEU A 140 3.28 -7.07 1.50
C LEU A 140 2.23 -7.77 0.63
N LEU A 141 2.56 -8.95 0.12
CA LEU A 141 1.65 -9.82 -0.61
C LEU A 141 1.55 -11.16 0.10
N LEU A 142 0.35 -11.58 0.42
CA LEU A 142 0.03 -12.97 0.72
C LEU A 142 -0.36 -13.64 -0.61
N ALA A 143 0.52 -14.50 -1.08
CA ALA A 143 0.36 -15.25 -2.33
C ALA A 143 -0.24 -16.63 -2.06
N ALA A 144 -0.56 -17.36 -3.12
CA ALA A 144 -1.11 -18.72 -3.00
C ALA A 144 -0.17 -19.66 -2.25
N GLU A 145 -0.71 -20.77 -1.75
CA GLU A 145 0.03 -21.85 -1.09
C GLU A 145 0.82 -21.43 0.17
N GLY A 146 0.36 -20.38 0.88
CA GLY A 146 1.01 -19.88 2.09
C GLY A 146 2.32 -19.14 1.82
N GLN A 147 2.54 -18.69 0.59
CA GLN A 147 3.68 -17.85 0.25
C GLN A 147 3.45 -16.41 0.71
N VAL A 148 4.46 -15.79 1.30
CA VAL A 148 4.45 -14.39 1.72
C VAL A 148 5.60 -13.66 1.05
N VAL A 149 5.31 -12.55 0.37
CA VAL A 149 6.32 -11.75 -0.33
C VAL A 149 6.35 -10.35 0.26
N ALA A 150 7.53 -9.91 0.69
CA ALA A 150 7.79 -8.56 1.19
C ALA A 150 8.73 -7.81 0.24
N ALA A 151 8.36 -6.59 -0.15
CA ALA A 151 9.18 -5.71 -0.96
C ALA A 151 9.39 -4.37 -0.26
N TRP A 152 10.59 -3.83 -0.32
CA TRP A 152 10.91 -2.52 0.25
C TRP A 152 12.07 -1.84 -0.47
N THR A 153 12.22 -0.54 -0.28
CA THR A 153 13.40 0.18 -0.76
C THR A 153 14.31 0.59 0.39
N GLU A 154 15.61 0.53 0.17
CA GLU A 154 16.60 1.14 1.03
C GLU A 154 16.73 2.63 0.70
N TYR A 155 17.22 3.43 1.65
CA TYR A 155 17.30 4.89 1.51
C TYR A 155 18.15 5.36 0.34
N GLN A 156 19.13 4.56 -0.08
CA GLN A 156 19.96 4.87 -1.24
C GLN A 156 19.33 4.50 -2.58
N GLY A 157 18.18 3.80 -2.57
CA GLY A 157 17.38 3.49 -3.74
C GLY A 157 17.36 2.04 -4.21
N PRO A 158 18.14 1.08 -3.63
CA PRO A 158 17.93 -0.34 -3.94
C PRO A 158 16.51 -0.78 -3.59
N LEU A 159 15.90 -1.56 -4.49
CA LEU A 159 14.65 -2.28 -4.25
C LEU A 159 14.98 -3.72 -3.85
N ARG A 160 14.50 -4.12 -2.69
CA ARG A 160 14.69 -5.43 -2.10
C ARG A 160 13.42 -6.23 -2.09
N VAL A 161 13.54 -7.53 -2.24
CA VAL A 161 12.45 -8.50 -2.06
C VAL A 161 12.97 -9.66 -1.20
N SER A 162 12.15 -10.07 -0.25
CA SER A 162 12.31 -11.32 0.49
C SER A 162 10.99 -12.08 0.46
N TYR A 163 11.05 -13.40 0.56
CA TYR A 163 9.86 -14.24 0.52
C TYR A 163 9.93 -15.39 1.53
N SER A 164 8.76 -15.85 1.92
CA SER A 164 8.54 -17.05 2.72
C SER A 164 7.72 -18.06 1.91
N SER A 165 8.06 -19.32 2.00
CA SER A 165 7.28 -20.45 1.45
C SER A 165 6.62 -21.30 2.54
N ASP A 166 6.66 -20.85 3.79
CA ASP A 166 6.20 -21.58 4.98
C ASP A 166 5.25 -20.74 5.85
N ASN A 167 4.40 -19.94 5.18
CA ASN A 167 3.40 -19.06 5.79
C ASN A 167 4.01 -18.04 6.77
N GLY A 168 5.19 -17.49 6.41
CA GLY A 168 5.87 -16.47 7.22
C GLY A 168 6.65 -17.00 8.41
N GLU A 169 6.90 -18.34 8.50
CA GLU A 169 7.73 -18.89 9.57
C GLU A 169 9.19 -18.53 9.41
N SER A 170 9.68 -18.52 8.18
CA SER A 170 11.01 -18.07 7.84
C SER A 170 11.01 -17.32 6.51
N PHE A 171 12.00 -16.45 6.31
CA PHE A 171 12.19 -15.70 5.09
C PHE A 171 13.56 -15.97 4.47
N ALA A 172 13.60 -16.00 3.14
CA ALA A 172 14.84 -16.07 2.39
C ALA A 172 15.64 -14.76 2.52
N GLU A 173 16.95 -14.83 2.32
CA GLU A 173 17.80 -13.63 2.24
C GLU A 173 17.30 -12.69 1.13
N PRO A 174 17.22 -11.37 1.39
CA PRO A 174 16.65 -10.45 0.42
C PRO A 174 17.51 -10.28 -0.84
N GLU A 175 16.86 -10.37 -2.00
CA GLU A 175 17.50 -10.07 -3.30
C GLU A 175 17.32 -8.60 -3.70
N THR A 176 18.20 -8.11 -4.55
CA THR A 176 18.11 -6.76 -5.14
C THR A 176 17.54 -6.83 -6.53
N ILE A 177 16.44 -6.11 -6.77
CA ILE A 177 15.68 -6.17 -8.03
C ILE A 177 16.24 -5.19 -9.08
N ASN A 178 16.50 -3.93 -8.71
CA ASN A 178 16.95 -2.88 -9.63
C ASN A 178 18.46 -2.81 -9.76
N GLN A 179 19.10 -3.94 -10.09
CA GLN A 179 20.55 -4.02 -10.22
C GLN A 179 21.07 -3.22 -11.44
N GLY A 180 22.22 -2.56 -11.27
CA GLY A 180 23.09 -2.08 -12.34
C GLY A 180 22.85 -0.68 -12.91
N ALA A 181 21.69 -0.09 -12.82
CA ALA A 181 21.44 1.32 -13.13
C ALA A 181 21.09 2.06 -11.85
N TYR A 182 21.87 3.05 -11.49
CA TYR A 182 21.73 3.80 -10.25
C TYR A 182 20.54 4.76 -10.28
N LYS A 183 19.37 4.23 -10.60
CA LYS A 183 18.14 4.98 -10.51
C LYS A 183 17.40 4.52 -9.25
N PRO A 184 17.11 5.43 -8.32
CA PRO A 184 16.44 5.06 -7.08
C PRO A 184 15.03 4.55 -7.35
N ALA A 185 14.71 3.42 -6.71
CA ALA A 185 13.37 2.87 -6.71
C ALA A 185 12.56 3.42 -5.53
N ARG A 186 11.24 3.46 -5.67
CA ARG A 186 10.29 3.74 -4.60
C ARG A 186 8.91 3.19 -4.90
N ALA A 187 8.09 3.11 -3.86
CA ALA A 187 6.70 2.73 -3.93
C ALA A 187 6.45 1.36 -4.60
N PRO A 188 7.07 0.28 -4.12
CA PRO A 188 6.80 -1.05 -4.65
C PRO A 188 5.33 -1.41 -4.55
N SER A 189 4.82 -2.18 -5.52
CA SER A 189 3.47 -2.73 -5.54
C SER A 189 3.53 -4.17 -6.04
N LEU A 190 3.07 -5.10 -5.21
CA LEU A 190 3.09 -6.54 -5.46
C LEU A 190 1.70 -7.03 -5.86
N ALA A 191 1.65 -7.98 -6.80
CA ALA A 191 0.45 -8.74 -7.14
C ALA A 191 0.84 -10.16 -7.58
N GLN A 192 -0.12 -11.10 -7.53
CA GLN A 192 0.03 -12.44 -8.08
C GLN A 192 -0.94 -12.66 -9.23
N ALA A 193 -0.45 -13.23 -10.32
CA ALA A 193 -1.27 -13.72 -11.42
C ALA A 193 -1.88 -15.09 -11.11
N PRO A 194 -2.98 -15.49 -11.78
CA PRO A 194 -3.58 -16.82 -11.62
C PRO A 194 -2.63 -17.98 -11.94
N SER A 195 -1.59 -17.74 -12.76
CA SER A 195 -0.53 -18.70 -13.03
C SER A 195 0.41 -18.97 -11.85
N GLY A 196 0.31 -18.18 -10.77
CA GLY A 196 1.24 -18.19 -9.64
C GLY A 196 2.37 -17.17 -9.77
N ARG A 197 2.60 -16.60 -10.98
CA ARG A 197 3.62 -15.58 -11.24
C ARG A 197 3.44 -14.39 -10.32
N ILE A 198 4.51 -13.94 -9.67
CA ILE A 198 4.55 -12.72 -8.88
C ILE A 198 4.97 -11.56 -9.76
N LEU A 199 4.25 -10.44 -9.65
CA LEU A 199 4.55 -9.20 -10.34
C LEU A 199 4.91 -8.14 -9.31
N LEU A 200 5.94 -7.36 -9.60
CA LEU A 200 6.40 -6.24 -8.79
C LEU A 200 6.58 -5.00 -9.66
N ALA A 201 5.78 -3.98 -9.42
CA ALA A 201 5.93 -2.67 -10.06
C ALA A 201 6.47 -1.64 -9.06
N TRP A 202 7.23 -0.66 -9.55
CA TRP A 202 7.76 0.45 -8.74
C TRP A 202 7.99 1.70 -9.58
N SER A 203 8.14 2.85 -8.92
CA SER A 203 8.63 4.06 -9.56
C SER A 203 10.15 4.06 -9.54
N GLU A 204 10.79 4.33 -10.68
CA GLU A 204 12.25 4.39 -10.80
C GLU A 204 12.73 5.71 -11.38
N GLY A 205 13.65 6.35 -10.70
CA GLY A 205 14.26 7.61 -11.10
C GLY A 205 14.05 8.74 -10.10
N ASP A 206 14.93 9.74 -10.16
CA ASP A 206 14.77 10.97 -9.37
C ASP A 206 13.58 11.78 -9.89
N SER A 207 12.84 12.40 -8.97
CA SER A 207 11.81 13.35 -9.37
C SER A 207 12.46 14.61 -9.99
N PRO A 208 11.91 15.15 -11.07
CA PRO A 208 10.57 14.86 -11.61
C PRO A 208 10.55 13.95 -12.85
N TYR A 209 11.44 13.02 -13.00
CA TYR A 209 11.60 12.21 -14.23
C TYR A 209 11.55 10.69 -13.96
N ALA A 210 10.68 10.26 -13.05
CA ALA A 210 10.51 8.85 -12.79
C ALA A 210 9.53 8.18 -13.77
N ASP A 211 9.82 6.91 -14.07
CA ASP A 211 8.98 6.00 -14.85
C ASP A 211 8.46 4.87 -13.98
N ILE A 212 7.49 4.11 -14.46
CA ILE A 212 7.06 2.88 -13.81
C ILE A 212 7.78 1.68 -14.42
N ARG A 213 8.46 0.92 -13.57
CA ARG A 213 9.15 -0.33 -13.91
C ARG A 213 8.37 -1.51 -13.39
N ILE A 214 8.61 -2.67 -13.98
CA ILE A 214 8.03 -3.95 -13.57
C ILE A 214 9.05 -5.07 -13.71
N ALA A 215 9.00 -6.03 -12.80
CA ALA A 215 9.71 -7.31 -12.86
C ALA A 215 8.78 -8.43 -12.40
N THR A 216 9.07 -9.65 -12.81
CA THR A 216 8.27 -10.83 -12.45
C THR A 216 9.15 -11.97 -11.97
N SER A 217 8.56 -12.85 -11.15
CA SER A 217 9.12 -14.14 -10.77
C SER A 217 8.08 -15.22 -11.06
N ASP A 218 8.45 -16.21 -11.85
CA ASP A 218 7.60 -17.36 -12.17
C ASP A 218 7.55 -18.35 -11.02
N GLU A 219 8.66 -18.47 -10.28
CA GLU A 219 8.81 -19.33 -9.11
C GLU A 219 9.65 -18.60 -8.06
N LEU A 220 9.11 -18.47 -6.84
CA LEU A 220 9.84 -17.85 -5.74
C LEU A 220 11.09 -18.67 -5.41
N GLY A 221 12.24 -18.01 -5.35
CA GLY A 221 13.55 -18.62 -5.15
C GLY A 221 14.40 -18.75 -6.42
N GLU A 222 13.81 -18.62 -7.61
CA GLU A 222 14.57 -18.54 -8.85
C GLU A 222 14.94 -17.11 -9.24
N GLY A 223 14.45 -16.13 -8.46
CA GLY A 223 14.72 -14.71 -8.64
C GLY A 223 13.70 -14.01 -9.56
N PHE A 224 13.85 -12.70 -9.66
CA PHE A 224 13.02 -11.86 -10.53
C PHE A 224 13.68 -11.65 -11.89
N SER A 225 12.87 -11.46 -12.92
CA SER A 225 13.30 -11.06 -14.25
C SER A 225 14.06 -9.74 -14.23
N ALA A 226 14.83 -9.46 -15.28
CA ALA A 226 15.38 -8.11 -15.47
C ALA A 226 14.24 -7.08 -15.56
N PRO A 227 14.39 -5.88 -14.93
CA PRO A 227 13.36 -4.85 -14.95
C PRO A 227 12.99 -4.40 -16.35
N ALA A 228 11.69 -4.42 -16.67
CA ALA A 228 11.13 -3.86 -17.89
C ALA A 228 10.45 -2.51 -17.61
N THR A 229 10.23 -1.70 -18.63
CA THR A 229 9.44 -0.46 -18.51
C THR A 229 7.97 -0.80 -18.70
N ALA A 230 7.16 -0.57 -17.66
CA ALA A 230 5.71 -0.69 -17.75
C ALA A 230 5.09 0.60 -18.32
N VAL A 231 5.57 1.76 -17.86
CA VAL A 231 5.12 3.06 -18.34
C VAL A 231 6.33 3.98 -18.49
N GLU A 232 6.50 4.50 -19.69
CA GLU A 232 7.44 5.57 -20.00
C GLU A 232 6.65 6.87 -20.25
N THR A 233 7.05 7.95 -19.63
CA THR A 233 6.38 9.24 -19.80
C THR A 233 7.39 10.37 -20.00
N PRO A 234 7.11 11.36 -20.86
CA PRO A 234 7.94 12.55 -20.96
C PRO A 234 7.88 13.42 -19.69
N GLY A 235 6.94 13.13 -18.80
CA GLY A 235 6.74 13.80 -17.52
C GLY A 235 7.30 12.98 -16.36
N HIS A 236 6.44 12.74 -15.37
CA HIS A 236 6.77 12.01 -14.15
C HIS A 236 5.64 11.03 -13.81
N ALA A 237 5.97 9.75 -13.61
CA ALA A 237 5.03 8.75 -13.16
C ALA A 237 5.42 8.23 -11.77
N ASP A 238 4.44 8.06 -10.87
CA ASP A 238 4.70 7.73 -9.47
C ASP A 238 3.58 6.91 -8.83
N ALA A 239 3.92 6.27 -7.71
CA ALA A 239 3.00 5.54 -6.84
C ALA A 239 2.15 4.48 -7.57
N PRO A 240 2.76 3.49 -8.27
CA PRO A 240 2.00 2.45 -8.94
C PRO A 240 1.19 1.63 -7.95
N SER A 241 0.00 1.21 -8.36
CA SER A 241 -0.82 0.22 -7.67
C SER A 241 -1.25 -0.85 -8.66
N LEU A 242 -0.99 -2.10 -8.35
CA LEU A 242 -1.09 -3.24 -9.23
C LEU A 242 -2.12 -4.25 -8.72
N VAL A 243 -2.94 -4.77 -9.61
CA VAL A 243 -3.75 -5.98 -9.38
C VAL A 243 -3.79 -6.81 -10.66
N VAL A 244 -4.01 -8.12 -10.54
CA VAL A 244 -4.19 -9.02 -11.67
C VAL A 244 -5.56 -9.69 -11.54
N ASP A 245 -6.36 -9.69 -12.60
CA ASP A 245 -7.66 -10.36 -12.59
C ASP A 245 -7.56 -11.87 -12.86
N ASP A 246 -8.68 -12.57 -12.73
CA ASP A 246 -8.74 -14.03 -12.91
C ASP A 246 -8.50 -14.46 -14.36
N GLY A 247 -8.61 -13.53 -15.31
CA GLY A 247 -8.25 -13.72 -16.72
C GLY A 247 -6.76 -13.54 -17.01
N GLY A 248 -5.95 -13.14 -16.02
CA GLY A 248 -4.53 -12.84 -16.19
C GLY A 248 -4.26 -11.43 -16.73
N THR A 249 -5.24 -10.54 -16.71
CA THR A 249 -5.01 -9.14 -17.08
C THR A 249 -4.42 -8.37 -15.90
N VAL A 250 -3.30 -7.74 -16.13
CA VAL A 250 -2.65 -6.81 -15.20
C VAL A 250 -3.32 -5.45 -15.33
N HIS A 251 -3.81 -4.91 -14.23
CA HIS A 251 -4.30 -3.54 -14.14
C HIS A 251 -3.32 -2.73 -13.30
N LEU A 252 -2.82 -1.63 -13.87
CA LEU A 252 -1.84 -0.75 -13.24
C LEU A 252 -2.39 0.68 -13.19
N ALA A 253 -2.65 1.19 -11.99
CA ALA A 253 -2.96 2.60 -11.76
C ALA A 253 -1.73 3.33 -11.20
N PHE A 254 -1.55 4.59 -11.59
CA PHE A 254 -0.45 5.42 -11.13
C PHE A 254 -0.80 6.91 -11.20
N GLY A 255 -0.05 7.73 -10.47
CA GLY A 255 -0.09 9.17 -10.59
C GLY A 255 0.92 9.66 -11.62
N ALA A 256 0.55 10.59 -12.50
CA ALA A 256 1.48 11.22 -13.42
C ALA A 256 1.41 12.74 -13.34
N ILE A 257 2.53 13.40 -13.63
CA ILE A 257 2.64 14.84 -13.79
C ILE A 257 3.06 15.11 -15.24
N PRO A 258 2.25 15.83 -16.03
CA PRO A 258 2.58 16.15 -17.41
C PRO A 258 3.90 16.92 -17.53
N ALA A 259 4.60 16.78 -18.65
CA ALA A 259 5.88 17.46 -18.89
C ALA A 259 5.80 18.99 -18.74
N ASN A 260 4.67 19.58 -19.08
CA ASN A 260 4.46 21.04 -18.98
C ASN A 260 4.31 21.55 -17.53
N ASP A 261 4.02 20.63 -16.57
CA ASP A 261 3.76 20.96 -15.18
C ASP A 261 4.94 20.55 -14.26
N LEU A 262 6.06 20.09 -14.82
CA LEU A 262 7.20 19.57 -14.05
C LEU A 262 7.93 20.63 -13.22
N GLU A 263 7.83 21.92 -13.56
CA GLU A 263 8.41 23.00 -12.76
C GLU A 263 7.82 23.02 -11.34
N ASP A 264 6.54 22.65 -11.21
CA ASP A 264 5.79 22.58 -9.96
C ASP A 264 5.52 21.14 -9.48
N TYR A 265 6.35 20.18 -9.87
CA TYR A 265 6.16 18.76 -9.56
C TYR A 265 5.97 18.42 -8.06
N ARG A 266 6.35 19.33 -7.18
CA ARG A 266 6.15 19.19 -5.72
C ARG A 266 4.72 19.42 -5.30
N GLN A 267 3.90 19.99 -6.17
CA GLN A 267 2.51 20.27 -5.89
C GLN A 267 1.64 19.07 -6.27
N PRO A 268 1.04 18.38 -5.31
CA PRO A 268 0.29 17.15 -5.58
C PRO A 268 -0.95 17.37 -6.45
N TYR A 269 -1.45 18.58 -6.57
CA TYR A 269 -2.60 18.92 -7.41
C TYR A 269 -2.29 18.94 -8.93
N HIS A 270 -1.03 18.87 -9.33
CA HIS A 270 -0.64 18.66 -10.74
C HIS A 270 -0.69 17.18 -11.16
N ARG A 271 -0.83 16.25 -10.20
CA ARG A 271 -0.94 14.85 -10.52
C ARG A 271 -2.27 14.52 -11.21
N ARG A 272 -2.18 13.66 -12.21
CA ARG A 272 -3.31 13.03 -12.89
C ARG A 272 -3.24 11.54 -12.68
N LEU A 273 -4.39 10.94 -12.49
CA LEU A 273 -4.47 9.48 -12.36
C LEU A 273 -4.55 8.85 -13.74
N HIS A 274 -3.80 7.81 -13.92
CA HIS A 274 -3.79 7.02 -15.15
C HIS A 274 -3.99 5.57 -14.82
N ILE A 275 -4.56 4.84 -15.76
CA ILE A 275 -4.68 3.39 -15.74
C ILE A 275 -4.23 2.81 -17.07
N THR A 276 -3.54 1.69 -17.01
CA THR A 276 -3.15 0.89 -18.17
C THR A 276 -3.28 -0.58 -17.85
N GLN A 277 -3.24 -1.40 -18.88
CA GLN A 277 -3.38 -2.86 -18.78
C GLN A 277 -2.32 -3.56 -19.62
N ALA A 278 -2.00 -4.78 -19.20
CA ALA A 278 -1.20 -5.73 -19.95
C ALA A 278 -1.71 -7.15 -19.69
N ASP A 279 -1.36 -8.08 -20.54
CA ASP A 279 -1.41 -9.49 -20.22
C ASP A 279 -0.25 -9.86 -19.30
N ALA A 280 -0.50 -10.67 -18.25
CA ALA A 280 0.49 -11.02 -17.24
C ALA A 280 1.65 -11.86 -17.77
N ASP A 281 1.50 -12.53 -18.91
CA ASP A 281 2.53 -13.33 -19.54
C ASP A 281 3.45 -12.51 -20.43
N THR A 282 2.90 -11.54 -21.16
CA THR A 282 3.64 -10.72 -22.12
C THR A 282 4.15 -9.42 -21.55
N LEU A 283 3.45 -8.83 -20.59
CA LEU A 283 3.72 -7.51 -19.98
C LEU A 283 3.81 -6.37 -21.01
N GLU A 284 3.12 -6.52 -22.15
CA GLU A 284 2.98 -5.48 -23.15
C GLU A 284 1.86 -4.53 -22.74
N PHE A 285 2.22 -3.45 -22.04
CA PHE A 285 1.25 -2.45 -21.57
C PHE A 285 0.68 -1.64 -22.73
N GLY A 286 -0.64 -1.52 -22.73
CA GLY A 286 -1.35 -0.64 -23.65
C GLY A 286 -1.17 0.84 -23.29
N PRO A 287 -1.78 1.76 -24.05
CA PRO A 287 -1.76 3.18 -23.74
C PRO A 287 -2.30 3.45 -22.34
N ALA A 288 -1.60 4.31 -21.60
CA ALA A 288 -2.11 4.78 -20.31
C ALA A 288 -3.22 5.81 -20.54
N ASN A 289 -4.40 5.52 -20.02
CA ASN A 289 -5.57 6.40 -20.12
C ASN A 289 -5.69 7.24 -18.86
N GLU A 290 -5.83 8.55 -19.03
CA GLU A 290 -6.14 9.44 -17.92
C GLU A 290 -7.55 9.16 -17.40
N LEU A 291 -7.68 9.00 -16.08
CA LEU A 291 -8.95 8.84 -15.42
C LEU A 291 -9.57 10.23 -15.20
N ASP A 292 -10.80 10.41 -15.60
CA ASP A 292 -11.57 11.62 -15.27
C ASP A 292 -11.84 11.65 -13.76
N ALA A 293 -10.97 12.35 -13.04
CA ALA A 293 -11.09 12.57 -11.61
C ALA A 293 -12.00 13.76 -11.25
N GLY A 294 -12.67 14.36 -12.23
CA GLY A 294 -13.48 15.57 -12.07
C GLY A 294 -12.62 16.79 -11.69
N ASP A 295 -13.17 17.69 -10.89
CA ASP A 295 -12.51 18.94 -10.46
C ASP A 295 -11.41 18.73 -9.41
N TRP A 296 -11.11 17.47 -9.02
CA TRP A 296 -10.22 17.15 -7.92
C TRP A 296 -8.98 16.40 -8.39
N PRO A 297 -7.82 17.06 -8.46
CA PRO A 297 -6.58 16.36 -8.72
C PRO A 297 -6.33 15.32 -7.66
N GLY A 298 -5.67 14.23 -8.02
CA GLY A 298 -5.50 13.10 -7.15
C GLY A 298 -4.13 12.45 -7.28
N GLY A 299 -3.75 11.73 -6.25
CA GLY A 299 -2.50 10.97 -6.23
C GLY A 299 -2.58 9.78 -5.28
N PHE A 300 -1.58 8.94 -5.36
CA PHE A 300 -1.43 7.75 -4.51
C PHE A 300 -2.63 6.80 -4.63
N PRO A 301 -2.89 6.27 -5.83
CA PRO A 301 -3.99 5.34 -6.07
C PRO A 301 -3.78 4.04 -5.30
N THR A 302 -4.88 3.42 -4.90
CA THR A 302 -4.95 2.05 -4.43
C THR A 302 -5.99 1.33 -5.27
N LEU A 303 -5.56 0.32 -6.03
CA LEU A 303 -6.43 -0.62 -6.73
C LEU A 303 -6.77 -1.79 -5.82
N ALA A 304 -8.00 -2.27 -5.95
CA ALA A 304 -8.43 -3.56 -5.45
C ALA A 304 -9.43 -4.16 -6.45
N ARG A 305 -9.71 -5.44 -6.36
CA ARG A 305 -10.68 -6.12 -7.23
C ARG A 305 -11.56 -7.10 -6.47
N SER A 306 -12.75 -7.34 -7.00
CA SER A 306 -13.54 -8.56 -6.79
C SER A 306 -13.45 -9.45 -8.04
N ALA A 307 -14.29 -10.47 -8.12
CA ALA A 307 -14.33 -11.36 -9.28
C ALA A 307 -14.69 -10.64 -10.59
N ASP A 308 -15.52 -9.61 -10.54
CA ASP A 308 -16.12 -8.94 -11.71
C ASP A 308 -15.80 -7.44 -11.82
N ARG A 309 -15.17 -6.84 -10.79
CA ARG A 309 -14.99 -5.39 -10.71
C ARG A 309 -13.60 -4.99 -10.27
N LEU A 310 -13.21 -3.84 -10.79
CA LEU A 310 -12.05 -3.08 -10.35
C LEU A 310 -12.50 -1.89 -9.51
N TYR A 311 -11.83 -1.66 -8.41
CA TYR A 311 -12.10 -0.56 -7.48
C TYR A 311 -10.86 0.31 -7.35
N LEU A 312 -11.05 1.62 -7.31
CA LEU A 312 -9.97 2.57 -7.21
C LEU A 312 -10.30 3.63 -6.16
N VAL A 313 -9.40 3.81 -5.21
CA VAL A 313 -9.44 4.89 -4.23
C VAL A 313 -8.14 5.68 -4.30
N TRP A 314 -8.21 6.99 -4.12
CA TRP A 314 -7.03 7.86 -4.12
C TRP A 314 -7.19 9.06 -3.20
N GLN A 315 -6.06 9.70 -2.86
CA GLN A 315 -6.08 10.97 -2.14
C GLN A 315 -6.46 12.11 -3.07
N ARG A 316 -7.39 12.94 -2.62
CA ARG A 316 -7.79 14.19 -3.27
C ARG A 316 -6.96 15.34 -2.71
N TYR A 317 -6.66 16.31 -3.56
CA TYR A 317 -5.98 17.53 -3.17
C TYR A 317 -6.79 18.74 -3.62
N GLN A 318 -6.87 19.75 -2.77
CA GLN A 318 -7.56 21.00 -3.10
C GLN A 318 -6.54 22.09 -3.40
N HIS A 319 -6.60 22.62 -4.62
CA HIS A 319 -5.80 23.79 -4.99
C HIS A 319 -6.18 25.02 -4.12
N PRO A 320 -5.25 25.83 -3.63
CA PRO A 320 -3.79 25.78 -3.83
C PRO A 320 -3.03 25.06 -2.70
N THR A 321 -3.65 24.17 -1.98
CA THR A 321 -3.02 23.47 -0.85
C THR A 321 -2.37 22.18 -1.29
N ASP A 322 -1.24 21.82 -0.69
CA ASP A 322 -0.55 20.53 -0.83
C ASP A 322 -1.07 19.46 0.13
N ARG A 323 -2.17 19.75 0.83
CA ARG A 323 -2.74 18.84 1.84
C ARG A 323 -3.84 17.98 1.25
N PRO A 324 -3.89 16.71 1.62
CA PRO A 324 -4.99 15.85 1.22
C PRO A 324 -6.32 16.38 1.76
N TYR A 325 -7.34 16.32 0.91
CA TYR A 325 -8.71 16.71 1.25
C TYR A 325 -9.66 15.52 1.02
N GLY A 326 -9.50 14.49 1.83
CA GLY A 326 -10.31 13.30 1.75
C GLY A 326 -9.86 12.30 0.68
N LEU A 327 -10.70 11.29 0.50
CA LEU A 327 -10.55 10.26 -0.49
C LEU A 327 -11.63 10.38 -1.56
N ALA A 328 -11.26 10.06 -2.78
CA ALA A 328 -12.19 9.81 -3.88
C ALA A 328 -12.18 8.33 -4.25
N PHE A 329 -13.30 7.87 -4.77
CA PHE A 329 -13.56 6.48 -5.12
C PHE A 329 -14.26 6.40 -6.47
N THR A 330 -13.92 5.37 -7.22
CA THR A 330 -14.65 4.92 -8.40
C THR A 330 -14.49 3.41 -8.58
N HIS A 331 -15.28 2.84 -9.46
CA HIS A 331 -15.21 1.42 -9.82
C HIS A 331 -15.56 1.23 -11.29
N ALA A 332 -15.14 0.10 -11.85
CA ALA A 332 -15.53 -0.33 -13.20
C ALA A 332 -15.76 -1.84 -13.21
N THR A 333 -16.56 -2.32 -14.14
CA THR A 333 -16.58 -3.76 -14.46
C THR A 333 -15.31 -4.12 -15.23
N LEU A 334 -14.77 -5.32 -14.99
CA LEU A 334 -13.55 -5.78 -15.65
C LEU A 334 -13.73 -5.91 -17.18
N ASP A 335 -14.94 -6.22 -17.64
CA ASP A 335 -15.23 -6.41 -19.08
C ASP A 335 -15.06 -5.14 -19.91
N THR A 336 -15.45 -3.99 -19.36
CA THR A 336 -15.55 -2.74 -20.15
C THR A 336 -14.56 -1.68 -19.73
N LEU A 337 -14.08 -1.73 -18.48
CA LEU A 337 -13.31 -0.67 -17.79
C LEU A 337 -13.94 0.73 -17.92
N ALA A 338 -15.25 0.77 -18.06
CA ALA A 338 -15.99 2.02 -18.00
C ALA A 338 -16.15 2.41 -16.53
N PHE A 339 -15.34 3.34 -16.09
CA PHE A 339 -15.39 3.82 -14.70
C PHE A 339 -16.68 4.59 -14.43
N ALA A 340 -17.29 4.28 -13.30
CA ALA A 340 -18.43 5.02 -12.77
C ALA A 340 -18.02 6.47 -12.42
N PRO A 341 -19.00 7.40 -12.31
CA PRO A 341 -18.71 8.74 -11.80
C PRO A 341 -17.97 8.70 -10.47
N VAL A 342 -16.99 9.59 -10.34
CA VAL A 342 -16.18 9.69 -9.12
C VAL A 342 -17.03 10.22 -7.97
N GLU A 343 -16.97 9.52 -6.84
CA GLU A 343 -17.66 9.90 -5.61
C GLU A 343 -16.66 10.14 -4.47
N PRO A 344 -16.93 11.06 -3.55
CA PRO A 344 -16.16 11.18 -2.34
C PRO A 344 -16.43 9.99 -1.41
N VAL A 345 -15.38 9.46 -0.78
CA VAL A 345 -15.55 8.45 0.27
C VAL A 345 -16.20 9.11 1.50
N PRO A 346 -17.38 8.60 1.96
CA PRO A 346 -18.11 9.21 3.06
C PRO A 346 -17.27 9.38 4.34
N GLY A 347 -17.44 10.51 5.03
CA GLY A 347 -16.72 10.82 6.27
C GLY A 347 -15.27 11.27 6.11
N THR A 348 -14.69 11.18 4.90
CA THR A 348 -13.33 11.62 4.65
C THR A 348 -13.22 13.07 4.19
N VAL A 349 -14.32 13.67 3.70
CA VAL A 349 -14.36 15.00 3.07
C VAL A 349 -15.01 16.08 3.94
N ASP A 350 -15.55 15.72 5.10
CA ASP A 350 -16.38 16.63 5.91
C ASP A 350 -15.59 17.68 6.70
N ARG A 351 -14.26 17.63 6.65
CA ARG A 351 -13.36 18.55 7.36
C ARG A 351 -12.17 18.95 6.51
N PRO A 352 -11.62 20.17 6.71
CA PRO A 352 -10.61 20.76 5.81
C PRO A 352 -9.25 20.07 5.80
N TYR A 353 -9.06 19.00 6.60
CA TYR A 353 -7.81 18.25 6.63
C TYR A 353 -8.12 16.80 6.95
N SER A 354 -8.11 15.97 5.94
CA SER A 354 -8.23 14.53 6.09
C SER A 354 -7.09 13.85 5.35
N GLY A 355 -6.44 12.93 6.03
CA GLY A 355 -5.29 12.19 5.55
C GLY A 355 -4.00 12.62 6.24
N GLY A 356 -3.16 11.64 6.54
CA GLY A 356 -1.83 11.85 7.07
C GLY A 356 -0.98 12.65 6.09
N LEU A 357 -0.12 13.49 6.62
CA LEU A 357 0.90 14.20 5.86
C LEU A 357 2.03 13.26 5.41
N GLN A 358 1.90 11.98 5.65
CA GLN A 358 2.98 11.03 5.70
C GLN A 358 2.90 10.03 4.53
N GLY A 359 3.64 10.30 3.50
CA GLY A 359 4.11 9.32 2.55
C GLY A 359 3.06 8.60 1.70
N GLN A 360 3.50 7.53 1.10
CA GLN A 360 2.70 6.71 0.18
C GLN A 360 1.93 5.64 0.96
N LEU A 361 0.79 6.00 1.49
CA LEU A 361 -0.07 5.07 2.17
C LEU A 361 -0.72 4.12 1.16
N LYS A 362 -0.15 2.94 1.04
CA LYS A 362 -0.72 1.82 0.30
C LYS A 362 -1.58 0.96 1.23
N ARG A 363 -2.44 0.12 0.64
CA ARG A 363 -3.30 -0.80 1.39
C ARG A 363 -4.32 -0.10 2.30
N ARG A 364 -4.78 1.08 1.89
CA ARG A 364 -5.88 1.77 2.58
C ARG A 364 -7.27 1.26 2.18
N MET A 365 -7.37 0.47 1.13
CA MET A 365 -8.58 -0.21 0.68
C MET A 365 -8.28 -1.69 0.45
N ALA A 366 -9.16 -2.55 0.90
CA ALA A 366 -9.20 -3.96 0.58
C ALA A 366 -10.61 -4.34 0.14
N VAL A 367 -10.72 -5.31 -0.77
CA VAL A 367 -11.98 -5.82 -1.31
C VAL A 367 -11.89 -7.34 -1.34
N ASN A 368 -12.94 -8.02 -0.89
CA ASN A 368 -13.02 -9.47 -0.97
C ASN A 368 -13.70 -9.95 -2.26
N ALA A 369 -13.75 -11.26 -2.49
CA ALA A 369 -14.33 -11.86 -3.67
C ALA A 369 -15.83 -11.49 -3.85
N ALA A 370 -16.56 -11.26 -2.78
CA ALA A 370 -17.96 -10.84 -2.78
C ALA A 370 -18.17 -9.34 -3.10
N GLY A 371 -17.10 -8.57 -3.27
CA GLY A 371 -17.16 -7.13 -3.53
C GLY A 371 -17.45 -6.29 -2.29
N GLU A 372 -17.28 -6.85 -1.10
CA GLU A 372 -17.32 -6.06 0.13
C GLU A 372 -16.04 -5.24 0.25
N ILE A 373 -16.18 -3.96 0.56
CA ILE A 373 -15.09 -2.97 0.59
C ILE A 373 -14.80 -2.58 2.03
N ALA A 374 -13.53 -2.59 2.37
CA ALA A 374 -13.01 -2.02 3.63
C ALA A 374 -12.03 -0.90 3.30
N ILE A 375 -12.21 0.28 3.88
CA ILE A 375 -11.32 1.44 3.74
C ILE A 375 -10.89 1.90 5.13
N ALA A 376 -9.59 2.11 5.32
CA ALA A 376 -9.03 2.74 6.49
C ALA A 376 -8.30 4.03 6.11
N GLN A 377 -8.58 5.10 6.85
CA GLN A 377 -8.02 6.42 6.59
C GLN A 377 -7.77 7.16 7.90
N SER A 378 -6.57 7.70 8.05
CA SER A 378 -6.30 8.67 9.11
C SER A 378 -6.90 10.03 8.78
N ARG A 379 -7.50 10.65 9.78
CA ARG A 379 -8.07 11.99 9.69
C ARG A 379 -7.42 12.89 10.75
N PHE A 380 -6.78 13.94 10.28
CA PHE A 380 -6.11 14.91 11.15
C PHE A 380 -6.97 16.15 11.33
N VAL A 381 -7.21 16.53 12.59
CA VAL A 381 -7.90 17.77 12.96
C VAL A 381 -6.88 18.74 13.55
N PRO A 382 -6.46 19.78 12.82
CA PRO A 382 -5.41 20.69 13.25
C PRO A 382 -5.64 21.28 14.63
N GLY A 383 -4.61 21.22 15.48
CA GLY A 383 -4.65 21.78 16.83
C GLY A 383 -5.55 21.00 17.82
N SER A 384 -6.01 19.82 17.44
CA SER A 384 -6.92 19.00 18.26
C SER A 384 -6.46 17.55 18.39
N HIS A 385 -6.68 16.72 17.37
CA HIS A 385 -6.44 15.28 17.41
C HIS A 385 -6.35 14.68 16.00
N SER A 386 -6.04 13.39 15.93
CA SER A 386 -6.26 12.56 14.75
C SER A 386 -7.08 11.32 15.10
N ASP A 387 -7.82 10.83 14.12
CA ASP A 387 -8.66 9.64 14.22
C ASP A 387 -8.34 8.69 13.08
N ILE A 388 -8.58 7.40 13.30
CA ILE A 388 -8.70 6.44 12.22
C ILE A 388 -10.18 6.25 11.89
N LEU A 389 -10.51 6.50 10.63
CA LEU A 389 -11.81 6.15 10.06
C LEU A 389 -11.72 4.76 9.45
N PHE A 390 -12.63 3.90 9.87
CA PHE A 390 -12.89 2.63 9.21
C PHE A 390 -14.24 2.72 8.51
N ILE A 391 -14.26 2.44 7.24
CA ILE A 391 -15.44 2.54 6.38
C ILE A 391 -15.64 1.19 5.72
N ARG A 392 -16.86 0.67 5.78
CA ARG A 392 -17.28 -0.54 5.12
C ARG A 392 -18.40 -0.23 4.14
N GLY A 393 -18.38 -0.88 2.99
CA GLY A 393 -19.37 -0.68 1.96
C GLY A 393 -19.40 -1.79 0.93
N GLN A 394 -20.32 -1.65 0.01
CA GLN A 394 -20.43 -2.49 -1.18
C GLN A 394 -21.05 -1.65 -2.30
N VAL A 395 -20.56 -1.83 -3.52
CA VAL A 395 -21.18 -1.20 -4.69
C VAL A 395 -22.50 -1.90 -4.99
N GLN A 396 -23.57 -1.11 -5.07
CA GLN A 396 -24.87 -1.61 -5.48
C GLN A 396 -25.07 -1.39 -6.98
N ASP A 397 -25.50 -2.41 -7.70
CA ASP A 397 -25.95 -2.28 -9.07
C ASP A 397 -27.23 -1.43 -9.09
N ARG A 398 -27.19 -0.31 -9.78
CA ARG A 398 -28.35 0.58 -9.99
C ARG A 398 -29.06 0.22 -11.28
#